data_31b0ecda47abbcf87fcca94900fc75ca
#
_entry.id   31b0ecda47abbcf87fcca94900fc75ca
#
_cell.length_a   1.000
_cell.length_b   1.000
_cell.length_c   1.000
_cell.angle_alpha   90.00
_cell.angle_beta   90.00
_cell.angle_gamma   90.00
#
_symmetry.space_group_name_H-M   'P 1'
#
loop_
_entity.id
_entity.type
_entity.pdbx_description
1 polymer ?
#
loop_
_entity_poly.entity_id
_entity_poly.type
_entity_poly.pdbx_seq_one_letter_code
_entity_poly.pdbx_strand_id
1 'polypeptide(L)'
;MMKMALSVACLMAAISAPALADPSINVDGVYRCVHLCVPGYEGARAYVGQSGSQVNLVSESGDAATGYIEWPRRIWSDTWDRGAMVSPDGIKIQFDDGKVWIREMPVVQYRP
;
A
#
# COMPACT_ATOMS: atom_id res chain seq x y z
N MET A 1 21.74 51.33 -14.16
CA MET A 1 21.54 50.73 -14.08
C MET A 1 21.16 49.82 -13.63
N MET A 2 21.04 49.45 -13.59
CA MET A 2 20.73 48.63 -13.30
C MET A 2 20.31 47.58 -13.08
N LYS A 3 20.21 47.06 -13.16
CA LYS A 3 19.85 46.13 -13.04
C LYS A 3 19.60 45.14 -12.67
N MET A 4 19.68 44.76 -12.68
CA MET A 4 19.45 43.83 -12.46
C MET A 4 19.07 42.87 -12.03
N ALA A 5 19.01 42.50 -12.03
CA ALA A 5 18.67 41.62 -11.73
C ALA A 5 18.25 40.69 -11.43
N LEU A 6 18.10 40.30 -11.57
CA LEU A 6 17.70 39.42 -11.32
C LEU A 6 17.28 38.43 -11.08
N SER A 7 17.35 38.15 -11.20
CA SER A 7 16.96 37.22 -11.07
C SER A 7 16.74 36.26 -10.70
N VAL A 8 16.83 36.00 -10.72
CA VAL A 8 16.67 35.03 -10.47
C VAL A 8 16.19 34.18 -9.94
N ALA A 9 16.10 34.09 -9.94
CA ALA A 9 15.71 33.24 -9.51
C ALA A 9 15.23 32.32 -9.34
N CYS A 10 15.14 32.22 -9.64
CA CYS A 10 14.69 31.30 -9.58
C CYS A 10 14.54 30.31 -9.37
N LEU A 11 14.65 30.25 -9.54
CA LEU A 11 14.50 29.33 -9.47
C LEU A 11 14.33 28.38 -8.89
N MET A 12 14.46 28.34 -8.81
CA MET A 12 14.39 27.41 -8.43
C MET A 12 13.74 26.71 -7.98
N ALA A 13 13.55 26.82 -8.11
CA ALA A 13 12.93 26.12 -7.81
C ALA A 13 12.69 25.13 -7.81
N ALA A 14 12.76 25.01 -8.12
CA ALA A 14 12.47 24.06 -8.20
C ALA A 14 12.52 23.10 -7.82
N ILE A 15 12.69 23.03 -7.77
CA ILE A 15 12.69 22.14 -7.60
C ILE A 15 12.22 21.37 -6.99
N SER A 16 12.02 21.24 -6.99
CA SER A 16 11.63 20.51 -6.57
C SER A 16 11.33 19.53 -6.26
N ALA A 17 11.20 19.27 -6.26
CA ALA A 17 10.87 18.36 -6.03
C ALA A 17 10.71 17.41 -5.69
N PRO A 18 10.82 17.01 -5.68
CA PRO A 18 10.65 16.07 -5.65
C PRO A 18 10.13 15.29 -4.97
N ALA A 19 9.85 15.11 -5.05
CA ALA A 19 9.35 14.49 -4.58
C ALA A 19 9.41 13.42 -4.32
N LEU A 20 9.62 13.12 -4.27
CA LEU A 20 9.74 12.26 -4.17
C LEU A 20 9.21 11.43 -3.59
N ALA A 21 8.81 11.18 -3.70
CA ALA A 21 8.25 10.46 -3.41
C ALA A 21 8.45 9.28 -3.07
N ASP A 22 8.40 8.68 -2.86
CA ASP A 22 8.64 7.71 -2.61
C ASP A 22 8.16 6.73 -2.48
N PRO A 23 8.38 6.06 -2.50
CA PRO A 23 8.04 5.05 -2.71
C PRO A 23 7.57 4.24 -1.99
N SER A 24 6.72 4.24 -1.98
CA SER A 24 6.10 3.41 -1.25
C SER A 24 5.91 2.14 -1.84
N ILE A 25 5.55 1.22 -1.04
CA ILE A 25 5.22 -0.09 -1.54
C ILE A 25 3.94 -0.03 -2.29
N ASN A 26 3.76 -0.98 -3.17
CA ASN A 26 2.52 -1.17 -3.88
C ASN A 26 1.81 -2.39 -3.31
N VAL A 27 0.72 -2.14 -2.60
CA VAL A 27 -0.03 -3.22 -1.99
C VAL A 27 -1.35 -3.48 -2.71
N ASP A 28 -1.60 -2.75 -3.80
CA ASP A 28 -2.81 -2.91 -4.57
C ASP A 28 -2.91 -4.32 -5.11
N GLY A 29 -4.02 -4.99 -4.87
CA GLY A 29 -4.15 -6.34 -5.39
C GLY A 29 -5.18 -7.17 -4.67
N VAL A 30 -5.22 -8.42 -5.05
CA VAL A 30 -6.10 -9.42 -4.50
C VAL A 30 -5.27 -10.35 -3.64
N TYR A 31 -5.78 -10.68 -2.49
CA TYR A 31 -5.07 -11.50 -1.51
C TYR A 31 -5.96 -12.65 -1.08
N ARG A 32 -5.35 -13.65 -0.47
CA ARG A 32 -6.10 -14.72 0.17
C ARG A 32 -5.67 -14.81 1.61
N CYS A 33 -6.65 -14.99 2.49
CA CYS A 33 -6.34 -15.19 3.88
C CYS A 33 -5.85 -16.60 4.10
N VAL A 34 -4.71 -16.73 4.78
CA VAL A 34 -4.09 -18.04 4.98
C VAL A 34 -3.85 -18.36 6.45
N HIS A 35 -4.02 -17.41 7.34
CA HIS A 35 -3.76 -17.64 8.76
C HIS A 35 -4.64 -16.73 9.60
N LEU A 36 -5.21 -17.29 10.65
CA LEU A 36 -6.09 -16.59 11.60
C LEU A 36 -7.20 -15.84 10.87
N CYS A 37 -7.76 -16.48 9.88
CA CYS A 37 -8.85 -15.91 9.11
C CYS A 37 -10.12 -15.91 9.94
N VAL A 38 -11.08 -15.08 9.52
CA VAL A 38 -12.41 -15.14 10.12
C VAL A 38 -12.92 -16.55 9.93
N PRO A 39 -13.47 -17.18 10.98
CA PRO A 39 -13.93 -18.55 10.88
C PRO A 39 -14.89 -18.73 9.70
N GLY A 40 -14.62 -19.74 8.89
CA GLY A 40 -15.40 -20.02 7.71
C GLY A 40 -14.93 -19.34 6.45
N TYR A 41 -13.91 -18.47 6.57
CA TYR A 41 -13.42 -17.71 5.42
C TYR A 41 -11.96 -18.01 5.10
N GLU A 42 -11.46 -19.14 5.56
CA GLU A 42 -10.09 -19.54 5.23
C GLU A 42 -9.97 -19.71 3.72
N GLY A 43 -8.94 -19.07 3.17
CA GLY A 43 -8.71 -19.13 1.74
C GLY A 43 -9.56 -18.15 0.92
N ALA A 44 -10.45 -17.42 1.57
CA ALA A 44 -11.27 -16.45 0.87
C ALA A 44 -10.45 -15.24 0.48
N ARG A 45 -10.92 -14.54 -0.52
CA ARG A 45 -10.21 -13.38 -1.05
C ARG A 45 -10.44 -12.15 -0.21
N ALA A 46 -9.37 -11.39 -0.10
CA ALA A 46 -9.38 -10.06 0.47
C ALA A 46 -8.85 -9.12 -0.60
N TYR A 47 -9.17 -7.85 -0.50
CA TYR A 47 -8.85 -6.91 -1.55
C TYR A 47 -8.21 -5.67 -0.96
N VAL A 48 -7.21 -5.15 -1.65
CA VAL A 48 -6.58 -3.89 -1.28
C VAL A 48 -6.55 -3.02 -2.51
N GLY A 49 -7.12 -1.83 -2.40
CA GLY A 49 -7.01 -0.82 -3.44
C GLY A 49 -6.16 0.30 -2.90
N GLN A 50 -5.19 0.74 -3.67
CA GLN A 50 -4.26 1.77 -3.22
C GLN A 50 -4.30 2.97 -4.15
N SER A 51 -4.34 4.15 -3.55
CA SER A 51 -4.26 5.40 -4.28
C SER A 51 -3.27 6.28 -3.51
N GLY A 52 -2.05 6.39 -4.04
CA GLY A 52 -1.00 7.09 -3.33
C GLY A 52 -0.70 6.37 -2.02
N SER A 53 -0.80 7.07 -0.91
CA SER A 53 -0.57 6.46 0.39
C SER A 53 -1.85 6.00 1.06
N GLN A 54 -3.00 6.16 0.41
CA GLN A 54 -4.26 5.73 0.98
C GLN A 54 -4.63 4.36 0.47
N VAL A 55 -5.25 3.56 1.32
CA VAL A 55 -5.68 2.23 0.93
C VAL A 55 -7.12 2.01 1.34
N ASN A 56 -7.82 1.23 0.53
CA ASN A 56 -9.12 0.70 0.85
C ASN A 56 -8.97 -0.79 0.99
N LEU A 57 -9.53 -1.33 2.04
CA LEU A 57 -9.35 -2.74 2.38
C LEU A 57 -10.71 -3.41 2.43
N VAL A 58 -10.77 -4.64 1.94
CA VAL A 58 -11.95 -5.48 2.12
C VAL A 58 -11.43 -6.81 2.65
N SER A 59 -11.88 -7.21 3.82
CA SER A 59 -11.40 -8.41 4.43
C SER A 59 -11.96 -9.64 3.76
N GLU A 60 -11.43 -10.79 4.14
CA GLU A 60 -11.90 -12.06 3.59
C GLU A 60 -13.36 -12.31 3.91
N SER A 61 -13.90 -11.67 4.93
CA SER A 61 -15.31 -11.81 5.28
C SER A 61 -16.17 -10.69 4.70
N GLY A 62 -15.56 -9.78 3.94
CA GLY A 62 -16.32 -8.72 3.28
C GLY A 62 -16.36 -7.40 4.03
N ASP A 63 -15.70 -7.29 5.16
CA ASP A 63 -15.67 -6.04 5.92
C ASP A 63 -14.78 -5.02 5.24
N ALA A 64 -15.28 -3.82 5.07
CA ALA A 64 -14.53 -2.77 4.40
C ALA A 64 -13.87 -1.86 5.41
N ALA A 65 -12.71 -1.32 5.03
CA ALA A 65 -11.98 -0.40 5.89
C ALA A 65 -11.15 0.52 5.02
N THR A 66 -10.74 1.63 5.59
CA THR A 66 -9.77 2.50 4.97
C THR A 66 -8.53 2.53 5.83
N GLY A 67 -7.44 2.91 5.21
CA GLY A 67 -6.18 3.01 5.92
C GLY A 67 -5.18 3.78 5.10
N TYR A 68 -3.96 3.74 5.54
CA TYR A 68 -2.89 4.42 4.83
C TYR A 68 -1.58 3.70 5.03
N ILE A 69 -0.66 3.98 4.13
CA ILE A 69 0.67 3.39 4.18
C ILE A 69 1.53 4.23 5.12
N GLU A 70 2.14 3.58 6.09
CA GLU A 70 3.17 4.20 6.92
C GLU A 70 4.51 3.67 6.44
N TRP A 71 5.39 4.60 6.15
CA TRP A 71 6.71 4.24 5.69
C TRP A 71 7.43 3.43 6.77
N PRO A 72 8.18 2.39 6.44
CA PRO A 72 8.48 1.95 5.08
C PRO A 72 7.52 0.91 4.53
N ARG A 73 6.91 0.09 5.34
CA ARG A 73 6.09 -1.01 4.83
C ARG A 73 4.99 -1.38 5.81
N ARG A 74 4.36 -0.38 6.41
CA ARG A 74 3.25 -0.64 7.31
C ARG A 74 1.99 -0.08 6.73
N ILE A 75 0.89 -0.74 7.05
CA ILE A 75 -0.44 -0.23 6.78
C ILE A 75 -1.09 0.00 8.12
N TRP A 76 -1.75 1.13 8.26
CA TRP A 76 -2.55 1.39 9.44
C TRP A 76 -3.99 1.63 9.02
N SER A 77 -4.92 1.03 9.71
CA SER A 77 -6.35 1.23 9.47
C SER A 77 -7.02 1.74 10.72
N ASP A 78 -7.55 2.95 10.64
CA ASP A 78 -8.35 3.49 11.74
C ASP A 78 -9.67 2.76 11.86
N THR A 79 -10.22 2.31 10.74
CA THR A 79 -11.50 1.61 10.74
C THR A 79 -11.41 0.34 11.59
N TRP A 80 -10.34 -0.42 11.42
CA TRP A 80 -10.16 -1.66 12.14
C TRP A 80 -9.31 -1.49 13.38
N ASP A 81 -8.77 -0.28 13.62
CA ASP A 81 -7.88 0.00 14.74
C ASP A 81 -6.77 -1.04 14.78
N ARG A 82 -6.07 -1.19 13.67
CA ARG A 82 -5.13 -2.28 13.53
C ARG A 82 -4.12 -1.94 12.46
N GLY A 83 -2.90 -2.40 12.67
CA GLY A 83 -1.83 -2.24 11.71
C GLY A 83 -1.42 -3.56 11.10
N ALA A 84 -0.59 -3.47 10.08
CA ALA A 84 -0.06 -4.63 9.40
C ALA A 84 1.30 -4.30 8.82
N MET A 85 2.12 -5.32 8.69
CA MET A 85 3.42 -5.22 8.03
C MET A 85 3.33 -5.89 6.68
N VAL A 86 3.97 -5.28 5.69
CA VAL A 86 4.03 -5.84 4.35
C VAL A 86 5.44 -6.39 4.15
N SER A 87 5.55 -7.59 3.62
CA SER A 87 6.85 -8.18 3.36
C SER A 87 7.60 -7.36 2.31
N PRO A 88 8.95 -7.43 2.31
CA PRO A 88 9.73 -6.64 1.35
C PRO A 88 9.38 -6.91 -0.09
N ASP A 89 8.94 -8.13 -0.42
CA ASP A 89 8.56 -8.47 -1.80
C ASP A 89 7.11 -8.09 -2.10
N GLY A 90 6.37 -7.58 -1.12
CA GLY A 90 4.99 -7.13 -1.35
C GLY A 90 3.98 -8.24 -1.41
N ILE A 91 4.38 -9.47 -1.11
CA ILE A 91 3.48 -10.61 -1.29
C ILE A 91 2.67 -10.92 -0.05
N LYS A 92 3.22 -10.65 1.12
CA LYS A 92 2.57 -11.01 2.36
C LYS A 92 2.21 -9.78 3.17
N ILE A 93 1.00 -9.76 3.68
CA ILE A 93 0.55 -8.76 4.65
C ILE A 93 0.25 -9.50 5.93
N GLN A 94 0.94 -9.14 7.00
CA GLN A 94 0.72 -9.75 8.29
C GLN A 94 0.21 -8.70 9.24
N PHE A 95 -0.99 -8.91 9.75
CA PHE A 95 -1.62 -7.98 10.67
C PHE A 95 -1.06 -8.17 12.06
N ASP A 96 -1.21 -7.15 12.87
CA ASP A 96 -0.64 -7.16 14.23
C ASP A 96 -1.24 -8.25 15.10
N ASP A 97 -2.45 -8.70 14.79
CA ASP A 97 -3.09 -9.79 15.53
C ASP A 97 -2.67 -11.17 15.01
N GLY A 98 -1.80 -11.21 14.00
CA GLY A 98 -1.30 -12.47 13.48
C GLY A 98 -1.96 -12.94 12.20
N LYS A 99 -3.05 -12.31 11.78
CA LYS A 99 -3.69 -12.69 10.53
C LYS A 99 -2.73 -12.47 9.37
N VAL A 100 -2.75 -13.36 8.40
CA VAL A 100 -1.86 -13.28 7.25
C VAL A 100 -2.65 -13.38 5.96
N TRP A 101 -2.40 -12.43 5.07
CA TRP A 101 -2.91 -12.46 3.70
C TRP A 101 -1.73 -12.65 2.77
N ILE A 102 -1.91 -13.49 1.76
CA ILE A 102 -0.91 -13.70 0.72
C ILE A 102 -1.48 -13.20 -0.58
N ARG A 103 -0.69 -12.39 -1.29
CA ARG A 103 -1.11 -11.82 -2.56
C ARG A 103 -1.32 -12.93 -3.57
N GLU A 104 -2.43 -12.84 -4.27
CA GLU A 104 -2.72 -13.75 -5.35
C GLU A 104 -1.98 -13.23 -6.56
N MET A 105 -1.03 -14.01 -7.04
CA MET A 105 -0.21 -13.59 -8.17
C MET A 105 -0.93 -13.94 -9.46
N PRO A 106 -0.78 -13.09 -10.47
CA PRO A 106 -1.37 -13.44 -11.75
C PRO A 106 -0.80 -14.73 -12.27
N VAL A 107 -1.65 -15.54 -12.87
CA VAL A 107 -1.21 -16.77 -13.48
C VAL A 107 -0.57 -16.42 -14.81
N VAL A 108 0.67 -16.86 -14.99
CA VAL A 108 1.36 -16.65 -16.25
C VAL A 108 0.93 -17.74 -17.20
N GLN A 109 0.28 -17.34 -18.29
CA GLN A 109 -0.12 -18.29 -19.29
C GLN A 109 1.06 -18.65 -20.12
N TYR A 110 1.43 -19.89 -20.07
CA TYR A 110 2.58 -20.34 -20.79
C TYR A 110 2.14 -20.91 -22.13
N ARG A 111 2.68 -20.35 -23.19
CA ARG A 111 2.29 -20.79 -24.47
C ARG A 111 3.45 -21.40 -25.15
N PRO A 112 3.45 -22.66 -25.45
CA PRO A 112 4.58 -23.29 -26.13
C PRO A 112 4.72 -22.81 -27.54
#